data_f1452df5bd1db565469b19aa543d2778
#
_entry.id   f1452df5bd1db565469b19aa543d2778
#
_cell.length_a   1.000
_cell.length_b   1.000
_cell.length_c   1.000
_cell.angle_alpha   90.00
_cell.angle_beta   90.00
_cell.angle_gamma   90.00
#
_symmetry.space_group_name_H-M   'P 1'
#
loop_
_entity.id
_entity.type
_entity.pdbx_description
1 polymer ?
#
loop_
_entity_poly.entity_id
_entity_poly.type
_entity_poly.pdbx_seq_one_letter_code
_entity_poly.pdbx_strand_id
1 'polypeptide(L)'
;DIHFSEFWATPMFSNPALTGHFEGTYRFNSIIRNQWSSVSSEPFQTFGGGIDMNAPFNLKPLGVGLFITTDNAGLSALTTTEVQGMIAGRFKLGNWENIKLHLGAKGGIIQQSIDYSKLNFGDQFNGIRFDPTSISGDLTNGGARTMVLNFGAGSFLERRINERRRIGMGYSLYNINQPDLSYSKSFESRVAMRHNVLFLASLQMLAKWDFMPSAQLNVQGKQNELVLGGAFRYHLNTSPMNPQAVRLGAWTRAGDAINIALGFELNNLYIGGSYDINYSTLEPASNYRGAWEASVIYIIPTVREKVKRLRQCPDYL
;
A
#
# COMPACT_ATOMS: atom_id res chain seq x y z
N ASP A 1 1.72 -8.96 -8.95
CA ASP A 1 2.30 -7.89 -8.09
C ASP A 1 1.72 -7.95 -6.68
N ILE A 2 2.48 -7.41 -5.71
CA ILE A 2 2.08 -7.27 -4.31
C ILE A 2 0.79 -6.45 -4.22
N HIS A 3 -0.15 -6.89 -3.37
CA HIS A 3 -1.38 -6.17 -3.04
C HIS A 3 -1.70 -6.28 -1.55
N PHE A 4 -2.39 -5.28 -1.02
CA PHE A 4 -2.87 -5.24 0.36
C PHE A 4 -4.39 -5.09 0.37
N SER A 5 -5.06 -5.83 1.26
CA SER A 5 -6.50 -5.68 1.49
C SER A 5 -6.80 -4.32 2.13
N GLU A 6 -5.90 -3.86 3.04
CA GLU A 6 -5.94 -2.52 3.61
C GLU A 6 -5.21 -1.48 2.73
N PHE A 7 -5.58 -1.37 1.43
CA PHE A 7 -4.93 -0.46 0.48
C PHE A 7 -4.96 1.01 0.91
N TRP A 8 -5.89 1.41 1.77
CA TRP A 8 -5.95 2.77 2.33
C TRP A 8 -4.87 3.03 3.39
N ALA A 9 -4.29 1.98 3.99
CA ALA A 9 -3.22 2.11 4.98
C ALA A 9 -1.86 2.41 4.34
N THR A 10 -1.71 2.15 3.04
CA THR A 10 -0.48 2.40 2.27
C THR A 10 -0.74 3.34 1.09
N PRO A 11 -1.16 4.61 1.33
CA PRO A 11 -1.67 5.47 0.26
C PRO A 11 -0.66 5.74 -0.85
N MET A 12 0.63 5.98 -0.54
CA MET A 12 1.65 6.20 -1.60
C MET A 12 1.93 4.93 -2.42
N PHE A 13 1.81 3.74 -1.83
CA PHE A 13 1.92 2.49 -2.57
C PHE A 13 0.72 2.28 -3.49
N SER A 14 -0.49 2.64 -3.02
CA SER A 14 -1.73 2.54 -3.79
C SER A 14 -1.82 3.56 -4.93
N ASN A 15 -1.25 4.76 -4.76
CA ASN A 15 -1.14 5.76 -5.82
C ASN A 15 -0.01 6.76 -5.51
N PRO A 16 1.02 6.91 -6.36
CA PRO A 16 2.13 7.84 -6.13
C PRO A 16 1.69 9.29 -5.94
N ALA A 17 0.55 9.70 -6.51
CA ALA A 17 0.00 11.04 -6.33
C ALA A 17 -0.43 11.35 -4.88
N LEU A 18 -0.58 10.33 -4.03
CA LEU A 18 -0.93 10.48 -2.61
C LEU A 18 0.30 10.68 -1.71
N THR A 19 1.51 10.75 -2.27
CA THR A 19 2.73 11.07 -1.54
C THR A 19 2.65 12.49 -0.98
N GLY A 20 2.88 12.65 0.32
CA GLY A 20 2.73 13.93 1.03
C GLY A 20 1.28 14.39 1.18
N HIS A 21 0.28 13.57 0.82
CA HIS A 21 -1.14 13.90 0.91
C HIS A 21 -1.71 13.54 2.28
N PHE A 22 -1.38 14.34 3.29
CA PHE A 22 -1.88 14.23 4.67
C PHE A 22 -1.72 15.57 5.41
N GLU A 23 -2.35 15.68 6.58
CA GLU A 23 -2.21 16.84 7.47
C GLU A 23 -1.11 16.58 8.50
N GLY A 24 0.07 17.13 8.28
CA GLY A 24 1.25 16.95 9.10
C GLY A 24 2.52 17.24 8.31
N THR A 25 3.68 17.01 8.93
CA THR A 25 4.99 17.18 8.29
C THR A 25 5.51 15.86 7.74
N TYR A 26 5.49 14.81 8.55
CA TYR A 26 5.93 13.47 8.17
C TYR A 26 4.82 12.46 8.43
N ARG A 27 4.71 11.45 7.58
CA ARG A 27 3.87 10.28 7.78
C ARG A 27 4.74 9.03 7.66
N PHE A 28 4.64 8.17 8.65
CA PHE A 28 5.18 6.81 8.65
C PHE A 28 4.03 5.85 8.46
N ASN A 29 4.18 4.88 7.61
CA ASN A 29 3.21 3.81 7.43
C ASN A 29 3.92 2.46 7.29
N SER A 30 3.33 1.43 7.87
CA SER A 30 3.79 0.06 7.80
C SER A 30 2.61 -0.88 7.73
N ILE A 31 2.77 -1.96 6.99
CA ILE A 31 1.79 -3.03 6.86
C ILE A 31 2.51 -4.37 6.73
N ILE A 32 1.95 -5.37 7.37
CA ILE A 32 2.38 -6.76 7.26
C ILE A 32 1.17 -7.58 6.82
N ARG A 33 1.36 -8.44 5.83
CA ARG A 33 0.37 -9.40 5.34
C ARG A 33 0.94 -10.80 5.44
N ASN A 34 0.14 -11.72 5.96
CA ASN A 34 0.45 -13.14 5.97
C ASN A 34 -0.70 -13.90 5.32
N GLN A 35 -0.41 -14.67 4.27
CA GLN A 35 -1.40 -15.36 3.47
C GLN A 35 -1.10 -16.84 3.40
N TRP A 36 -2.16 -17.68 3.43
CA TRP A 36 -2.12 -19.12 3.29
C TRP A 36 -1.33 -19.88 4.38
N SER A 37 -1.25 -19.32 5.58
CA SER A 37 -0.66 -20.01 6.75
C SER A 37 -1.38 -21.29 7.16
N SER A 38 -2.60 -21.51 6.67
CA SER A 38 -3.39 -22.72 6.91
C SER A 38 -3.16 -23.83 5.86
N VAL A 39 -2.57 -23.49 4.72
CA VAL A 39 -2.42 -24.39 3.56
C VAL A 39 -0.96 -24.78 3.33
N SER A 40 -0.04 -23.88 3.65
CA SER A 40 1.40 -24.07 3.44
C SER A 40 2.16 -24.03 4.77
N SER A 41 3.15 -24.92 4.92
CA SER A 41 4.12 -24.84 6.03
C SER A 41 4.95 -23.55 5.97
N GLU A 42 5.12 -22.99 4.78
CA GLU A 42 5.78 -21.70 4.56
C GLU A 42 4.81 -20.73 3.91
N PRO A 43 4.15 -19.85 4.68
CA PRO A 43 3.15 -18.93 4.18
C PRO A 43 3.78 -17.82 3.31
N PHE A 44 2.96 -17.19 2.49
CA PHE A 44 3.34 -15.97 1.80
C PHE A 44 3.35 -14.81 2.78
N GLN A 45 4.47 -14.14 2.88
CA GLN A 45 4.65 -13.01 3.81
C GLN A 45 5.05 -11.76 3.04
N THR A 46 4.23 -10.74 3.14
CA THR A 46 4.50 -9.43 2.54
C THR A 46 4.67 -8.39 3.63
N PHE A 47 5.73 -7.63 3.56
CA PHE A 47 5.96 -6.44 4.38
C PHE A 47 5.95 -5.21 3.48
N GLY A 48 5.29 -4.14 3.92
CA GLY A 48 5.35 -2.82 3.31
C GLY A 48 5.63 -1.76 4.35
N GLY A 49 6.51 -0.82 4.07
CA GLY A 49 6.80 0.27 4.98
C GLY A 49 7.34 1.49 4.26
N GLY A 50 6.98 2.67 4.74
CA GLY A 50 7.45 3.91 4.13
C GLY A 50 7.33 5.13 4.99
N ILE A 51 8.00 6.16 4.51
CA ILE A 51 7.97 7.51 5.06
C ILE A 51 7.71 8.50 3.94
N ASP A 52 6.82 9.45 4.17
CA ASP A 52 6.65 10.58 3.28
C ASP A 52 6.55 11.91 4.03
N MET A 53 6.95 12.96 3.33
CA MET A 53 6.98 14.33 3.82
C MET A 53 6.04 15.19 3.00
N ASN A 54 5.26 15.99 3.69
CA ASN A 54 4.41 17.03 3.12
C ASN A 54 5.16 18.36 3.13
N ALA A 55 5.19 19.06 2.00
CA ALA A 55 5.83 20.37 1.84
C ALA A 55 7.32 20.40 2.24
N PRO A 56 8.19 19.51 1.68
CA PRO A 56 9.62 19.56 1.95
C PRO A 56 10.16 20.96 1.60
N PHE A 57 11.11 21.44 2.41
CA PHE A 57 11.73 22.77 2.25
C PHE A 57 10.70 23.92 2.14
N ASN A 58 9.52 23.81 2.79
CA ASN A 58 8.40 24.76 2.69
C ASN A 58 7.78 24.91 1.28
N LEU A 59 8.07 23.98 0.37
CA LEU A 59 7.47 23.92 -0.96
C LEU A 59 6.06 23.31 -0.84
N LYS A 60 5.07 24.13 -0.49
CA LYS A 60 3.69 23.71 -0.16
C LYS A 60 3.02 22.74 -1.16
N PRO A 61 3.23 22.83 -2.48
CA PRO A 61 2.61 21.90 -3.41
C PRO A 61 3.32 20.54 -3.51
N LEU A 62 4.50 20.38 -2.90
CA LEU A 62 5.35 19.21 -3.08
C LEU A 62 5.16 18.19 -1.95
N GLY A 63 5.17 16.91 -2.31
CA GLY A 63 5.34 15.75 -1.43
C GLY A 63 6.47 14.87 -1.92
N VAL A 64 7.26 14.31 -1.03
CA VAL A 64 8.32 13.33 -1.34
C VAL A 64 8.22 12.15 -0.39
N GLY A 65 8.61 10.96 -0.83
CA GLY A 65 8.53 9.77 0.00
C GLY A 65 9.43 8.64 -0.47
N LEU A 66 9.64 7.72 0.44
CA LEU A 66 10.30 6.44 0.21
C LEU A 66 9.38 5.32 0.69
N PHE A 67 9.30 4.23 -0.07
CA PHE A 67 8.54 3.04 0.29
C PHE A 67 9.33 1.79 -0.05
N ILE A 68 9.29 0.82 0.84
CA ILE A 68 9.95 -0.48 0.67
C ILE A 68 8.87 -1.54 0.79
N THR A 69 8.88 -2.50 -0.13
CA THR A 69 8.12 -3.74 -0.01
C THR A 69 9.04 -4.93 -0.09
N THR A 70 8.75 -5.95 0.70
CA THR A 70 9.41 -7.26 0.61
C THR A 70 8.34 -8.34 0.63
N ASP A 71 8.39 -9.22 -0.33
CA ASP A 71 7.47 -10.34 -0.48
C ASP A 71 8.24 -11.64 -0.54
N ASN A 72 7.88 -12.58 0.33
CA ASN A 72 8.44 -13.92 0.39
C ASN A 72 7.37 -14.91 -0.07
N ALA A 73 7.59 -15.54 -1.22
CA ALA A 73 6.66 -16.49 -1.81
C ALA A 73 6.96 -17.92 -1.39
N GLY A 74 6.41 -18.33 -0.25
CA GLY A 74 6.27 -19.72 0.17
C GLY A 74 7.51 -20.62 0.01
N LEU A 75 7.27 -21.86 -0.35
CA LEU A 75 8.29 -22.93 -0.50
C LEU A 75 9.38 -22.63 -1.55
N SER A 76 9.09 -21.80 -2.56
CA SER A 76 10.06 -21.45 -3.60
C SER A 76 11.19 -20.54 -3.09
N ALA A 77 11.12 -20.06 -1.84
CA ALA A 77 12.05 -19.08 -1.29
C ALA A 77 12.31 -17.88 -2.22
N LEU A 78 11.33 -17.58 -3.09
CA LEU A 78 11.36 -16.44 -3.97
C LEU A 78 11.13 -15.19 -3.13
N THR A 79 12.14 -14.35 -3.04
CA THR A 79 12.04 -13.07 -2.34
C THR A 79 12.08 -11.94 -3.35
N THR A 80 11.05 -11.09 -3.33
CA THR A 80 10.98 -9.88 -4.14
C THR A 80 11.02 -8.67 -3.24
N THR A 81 12.03 -7.83 -3.37
CA THR A 81 12.16 -6.57 -2.63
C THR A 81 12.12 -5.41 -3.61
N GLU A 82 11.24 -4.43 -3.38
CA GLU A 82 11.19 -3.20 -4.15
C GLU A 82 11.43 -2.00 -3.23
N VAL A 83 12.40 -1.16 -3.60
CA VAL A 83 12.68 0.13 -2.95
C VAL A 83 12.30 1.23 -3.91
N GLN A 84 11.40 2.13 -3.51
CA GLN A 84 10.77 3.12 -4.37
C GLN A 84 10.92 4.52 -3.78
N GLY A 85 11.43 5.45 -4.59
CA GLY A 85 11.35 6.89 -4.33
C GLY A 85 10.13 7.49 -5.03
N MET A 86 9.43 8.40 -4.37
CA MET A 86 8.20 9.00 -4.88
C MET A 86 8.21 10.51 -4.73
N ILE A 87 7.64 11.18 -5.71
CA ILE A 87 7.43 12.63 -5.71
C ILE A 87 6.03 12.94 -6.19
N ALA A 88 5.35 13.89 -5.55
CA ALA A 88 4.03 14.33 -5.97
C ALA A 88 3.86 15.85 -5.86
N GLY A 89 3.13 16.40 -6.82
CA GLY A 89 2.73 17.81 -6.85
C GLY A 89 1.24 17.98 -6.63
N ARG A 90 0.81 19.05 -5.94
CA ARG A 90 -0.58 19.38 -5.67
C ARG A 90 -0.94 20.69 -6.34
N PHE A 91 -1.98 20.68 -7.17
CA PHE A 91 -2.43 21.80 -7.98
C PHE A 91 -3.89 22.11 -7.65
N LYS A 92 -4.21 23.39 -7.46
CA LYS A 92 -5.60 23.85 -7.38
C LYS A 92 -6.18 23.88 -8.78
N LEU A 93 -7.39 23.40 -8.97
CA LEU A 93 -8.07 23.46 -10.27
C LEU A 93 -8.95 24.71 -10.36
N GLY A 94 -8.49 25.68 -11.14
CA GLY A 94 -9.22 26.94 -11.41
C GLY A 94 -9.57 27.71 -10.14
N ASN A 95 -10.75 28.35 -10.15
CA ASN A 95 -11.27 29.14 -9.01
C ASN A 95 -11.92 28.27 -7.90
N TRP A 96 -11.86 26.96 -8.02
CA TRP A 96 -12.48 26.03 -7.10
C TRP A 96 -11.48 25.66 -6.00
N GLU A 97 -11.47 26.42 -4.92
CA GLU A 97 -10.51 26.22 -3.82
C GLU A 97 -10.59 24.84 -3.16
N ASN A 98 -11.72 24.16 -3.30
CA ASN A 98 -12.01 22.86 -2.70
C ASN A 98 -11.71 21.66 -3.61
N ILE A 99 -11.25 21.89 -4.87
CA ILE A 99 -10.84 20.83 -5.80
C ILE A 99 -9.34 20.92 -6.02
N LYS A 100 -8.65 19.79 -5.83
CA LYS A 100 -7.20 19.67 -6.01
C LYS A 100 -6.88 18.48 -6.90
N LEU A 101 -6.00 18.70 -7.86
CA LEU A 101 -5.37 17.64 -8.65
C LEU A 101 -4.00 17.36 -8.05
N HIS A 102 -3.73 16.09 -7.77
CA HIS A 102 -2.43 15.61 -7.38
C HIS A 102 -1.85 14.80 -8.54
N LEU A 103 -0.60 15.05 -8.88
CA LEU A 103 0.16 14.30 -9.87
C LEU A 103 1.40 13.75 -9.18
N GLY A 104 1.71 12.48 -9.40
CA GLY A 104 2.85 11.83 -8.76
C GLY A 104 3.60 10.92 -9.71
N ALA A 105 4.86 10.72 -9.40
CA ALA A 105 5.72 9.77 -10.07
C ALA A 105 6.48 8.93 -9.05
N LYS A 106 6.79 7.69 -9.40
CA LYS A 106 7.68 6.81 -8.65
C LYS A 106 8.81 6.29 -9.55
N GLY A 107 9.96 6.10 -8.93
CA GLY A 107 11.08 5.37 -9.51
C GLY A 107 11.74 4.52 -8.45
N GLY A 108 12.14 3.31 -8.80
CA GLY A 108 12.70 2.38 -7.83
C GLY A 108 13.45 1.24 -8.45
N ILE A 109 13.89 0.34 -7.59
CA ILE A 109 14.63 -0.86 -7.95
C ILE A 109 13.87 -2.06 -7.41
N ILE A 110 13.57 -3.01 -8.27
CA ILE A 110 13.08 -4.33 -7.91
C ILE A 110 14.28 -5.27 -7.89
N GLN A 111 14.48 -5.94 -6.76
CA GLN A 111 15.39 -7.07 -6.64
C GLN A 111 14.58 -8.32 -6.40
N GLN A 112 14.83 -9.35 -7.21
CA GLN A 112 14.24 -10.65 -7.03
C GLN A 112 15.35 -11.69 -6.87
N SER A 113 15.19 -12.60 -5.89
CA SER A 113 16.16 -13.65 -5.61
C SER A 113 15.47 -14.96 -5.27
N ILE A 114 16.07 -16.06 -5.69
CA ILE A 114 15.65 -17.43 -5.36
C ILE A 114 16.79 -18.09 -4.60
N ASP A 115 16.47 -18.73 -3.47
CA ASP A 115 17.41 -19.56 -2.72
C ASP A 115 17.27 -21.02 -3.18
N TYR A 116 18.14 -21.43 -4.07
CA TYR A 116 18.13 -22.77 -4.63
C TYR A 116 18.40 -23.87 -3.58
N SER A 117 19.05 -23.54 -2.44
CA SER A 117 19.32 -24.52 -1.39
C SER A 117 18.05 -25.05 -0.70
N LYS A 118 16.94 -24.33 -0.84
CA LYS A 118 15.62 -24.69 -0.31
C LYS A 118 14.73 -25.40 -1.32
N LEU A 119 15.20 -25.56 -2.56
CA LEU A 119 14.45 -26.18 -3.63
C LEU A 119 14.87 -27.65 -3.81
N ASN A 120 13.91 -28.45 -4.26
CA ASN A 120 14.12 -29.83 -4.63
C ASN A 120 14.00 -29.93 -6.15
N PHE A 121 14.98 -30.54 -6.79
CA PHE A 121 15.06 -30.67 -8.24
C PHE A 121 14.79 -32.10 -8.68
N GLY A 122 14.21 -32.28 -9.85
CA GLY A 122 13.85 -33.60 -10.39
C GLY A 122 15.04 -34.52 -10.62
N ASP A 123 16.24 -34.00 -10.90
CA ASP A 123 17.48 -34.73 -11.10
C ASP A 123 18.11 -35.27 -9.79
N GLN A 124 17.60 -34.83 -8.64
CA GLN A 124 17.94 -35.40 -7.33
C GLN A 124 17.16 -36.70 -7.03
N PHE A 125 16.22 -37.10 -7.91
CA PHE A 125 15.53 -38.38 -7.80
C PHE A 125 16.27 -39.42 -8.61
N ASN A 126 16.83 -40.45 -7.92
CA ASN A 126 17.67 -41.51 -8.53
C ASN A 126 16.87 -42.66 -9.13
N GLY A 127 15.55 -42.48 -9.35
CA GLY A 127 14.65 -43.52 -9.89
C GLY A 127 13.99 -44.40 -8.79
N ILE A 128 14.50 -44.36 -7.56
CA ILE A 128 13.98 -45.15 -6.41
C ILE A 128 13.58 -44.21 -5.26
N ARG A 129 14.42 -43.24 -4.96
CA ARG A 129 14.21 -42.28 -3.86
C ARG A 129 14.78 -40.92 -4.20
N PHE A 130 14.25 -39.91 -3.56
CA PHE A 130 14.81 -38.57 -3.52
C PHE A 130 16.06 -38.54 -2.65
N ASP A 131 17.17 -38.03 -3.16
CA ASP A 131 18.43 -37.84 -2.44
C ASP A 131 18.76 -36.34 -2.34
N PRO A 132 18.49 -35.70 -1.17
CA PRO A 132 18.77 -34.29 -0.97
C PRO A 132 20.26 -33.94 -0.98
N THR A 133 21.16 -34.96 -0.89
CA THR A 133 22.61 -34.76 -0.92
C THR A 133 23.16 -34.79 -2.35
N SER A 134 22.38 -35.24 -3.33
CA SER A 134 22.73 -35.17 -4.73
C SER A 134 22.75 -33.72 -5.22
N ILE A 135 23.86 -33.33 -5.80
CA ILE A 135 23.98 -31.94 -6.37
C ILE A 135 23.22 -31.90 -7.67
N SER A 136 22.16 -31.10 -7.73
CA SER A 136 21.47 -30.85 -8.99
C SER A 136 22.34 -30.09 -9.99
N GLY A 137 22.25 -30.45 -11.26
CA GLY A 137 22.89 -29.70 -12.36
C GLY A 137 22.40 -28.23 -12.42
N ASP A 138 21.18 -27.98 -11.98
CA ASP A 138 20.60 -26.63 -11.89
C ASP A 138 21.23 -25.77 -10.78
N LEU A 139 21.77 -26.40 -9.72
CA LEU A 139 22.49 -25.72 -8.64
C LEU A 139 23.86 -25.18 -9.02
N THR A 140 24.48 -25.69 -10.09
CA THR A 140 25.83 -25.26 -10.52
C THR A 140 25.84 -23.83 -11.04
N ASN A 141 24.69 -23.27 -11.36
CA ASN A 141 24.55 -21.90 -11.85
C ASN A 141 24.39 -20.84 -10.74
N GLY A 142 24.51 -21.24 -9.47
CA GLY A 142 24.40 -20.36 -8.28
C GLY A 142 22.97 -19.88 -8.02
N GLY A 143 22.74 -19.23 -6.89
CA GLY A 143 21.45 -18.59 -6.60
C GLY A 143 21.11 -17.53 -7.66
N ALA A 144 19.89 -17.55 -8.16
CA ALA A 144 19.47 -16.57 -9.14
C ALA A 144 19.09 -15.27 -8.44
N ARG A 145 19.67 -14.15 -8.90
CA ARG A 145 19.34 -12.82 -8.46
C ARG A 145 19.25 -11.90 -9.66
N THR A 146 18.16 -11.19 -9.76
CA THR A 146 17.98 -10.14 -10.77
C THR A 146 17.67 -8.81 -10.10
N MET A 147 18.09 -7.72 -10.73
CA MET A 147 17.86 -6.35 -10.25
C MET A 147 17.51 -5.47 -11.43
N VAL A 148 16.36 -4.81 -11.37
CA VAL A 148 15.82 -4.00 -12.46
C VAL A 148 15.25 -2.69 -11.94
N LEU A 149 15.26 -1.66 -12.80
CA LEU A 149 14.57 -0.41 -12.53
C LEU A 149 13.08 -0.55 -12.78
N ASN A 150 12.26 0.13 -11.98
CA ASN A 150 10.81 0.17 -12.11
C ASN A 150 10.29 1.59 -11.99
N PHE A 151 9.41 2.00 -12.89
CA PHE A 151 8.84 3.33 -12.92
C PHE A 151 7.31 3.27 -12.91
N GLY A 152 6.71 4.32 -12.36
CA GLY A 152 5.27 4.48 -12.34
C GLY A 152 4.87 5.94 -12.19
N ALA A 153 3.62 6.23 -12.52
CA ALA A 153 3.04 7.55 -12.39
C ALA A 153 1.58 7.45 -11.92
N GLY A 154 1.06 8.50 -11.33
CA GLY A 154 -0.31 8.54 -10.88
C GLY A 154 -0.90 9.94 -10.86
N SER A 155 -2.21 9.99 -10.87
CA SER A 155 -3.01 11.19 -10.67
C SER A 155 -4.10 10.92 -9.64
N PHE A 156 -4.49 11.94 -8.89
CA PHE A 156 -5.58 11.83 -7.92
C PHE A 156 -6.32 13.17 -7.86
N LEU A 157 -7.61 13.14 -8.12
CA LEU A 157 -8.49 14.30 -8.03
C LEU A 157 -9.26 14.21 -6.72
N GLU A 158 -9.13 15.24 -5.88
CA GLU A 158 -9.83 15.32 -4.60
C GLU A 158 -10.75 16.54 -4.57
N ARG A 159 -11.97 16.34 -4.11
CA ARG A 159 -12.87 17.41 -3.68
C ARG A 159 -13.02 17.35 -2.17
N ARG A 160 -12.57 18.40 -1.48
CA ARG A 160 -12.69 18.55 -0.03
C ARG A 160 -13.76 19.59 0.30
N ILE A 161 -14.88 19.16 0.89
CA ILE A 161 -15.98 20.04 1.29
C ILE A 161 -15.69 20.59 2.70
N ASN A 162 -15.24 19.74 3.62
CA ASN A 162 -14.77 20.09 4.97
C ASN A 162 -13.78 19.01 5.45
N GLU A 163 -13.34 19.07 6.71
CA GLU A 163 -12.37 18.12 7.27
C GLU A 163 -12.85 16.66 7.28
N ARG A 164 -14.16 16.44 7.42
CA ARG A 164 -14.78 15.12 7.50
C ARG A 164 -15.51 14.70 6.21
N ARG A 165 -15.67 15.62 5.24
CA ARG A 165 -16.32 15.35 3.95
C ARG A 165 -15.35 15.58 2.82
N ARG A 166 -14.84 14.50 2.25
CA ARG A 166 -13.93 14.50 1.11
C ARG A 166 -14.23 13.31 0.21
N ILE A 167 -14.05 13.50 -1.08
CA ILE A 167 -14.21 12.47 -2.10
C ILE A 167 -13.02 12.61 -3.05
N GLY A 168 -12.39 11.51 -3.38
CA GLY A 168 -11.27 11.50 -4.31
C GLY A 168 -11.27 10.27 -5.19
N MET A 169 -10.78 10.45 -6.40
CA MET A 169 -10.60 9.40 -7.39
C MET A 169 -9.25 9.55 -8.06
N GLY A 170 -8.55 8.46 -8.26
CA GLY A 170 -7.23 8.46 -8.86
C GLY A 170 -7.04 7.35 -9.86
N TYR A 171 -6.07 7.57 -10.75
CA TYR A 171 -5.55 6.59 -11.67
C TYR A 171 -4.04 6.53 -11.54
N SER A 172 -3.49 5.34 -11.56
CA SER A 172 -2.04 5.15 -11.59
C SER A 172 -1.63 4.01 -12.50
N LEU A 173 -0.44 4.16 -13.06
CA LEU A 173 0.19 3.22 -13.96
C LEU A 173 1.54 2.82 -13.36
N TYR A 174 1.74 1.52 -13.16
CA TYR A 174 2.96 0.93 -12.63
C TYR A 174 3.63 0.06 -13.69
N ASN A 175 4.92 -0.22 -13.49
CA ASN A 175 5.71 -1.03 -14.40
C ASN A 175 5.71 -0.47 -15.84
N ILE A 176 5.79 0.86 -15.98
CA ILE A 176 5.69 1.57 -17.27
C ILE A 176 6.77 1.09 -18.23
N ASN A 177 7.96 0.79 -17.71
CA ASN A 177 9.09 0.28 -18.47
C ASN A 177 9.07 -1.24 -18.67
N GLN A 178 8.03 -1.95 -18.16
CA GLN A 178 7.88 -3.40 -18.26
C GLN A 178 9.19 -4.15 -17.95
N PRO A 179 9.71 -4.01 -16.71
CA PRO A 179 11.03 -4.54 -16.38
C PRO A 179 11.09 -6.04 -16.57
N ASP A 180 12.23 -6.54 -17.06
CA ASP A 180 12.47 -7.95 -17.27
C ASP A 180 13.13 -8.58 -16.04
N LEU A 181 12.40 -9.45 -15.35
CA LEU A 181 12.84 -10.19 -14.17
C LEU A 181 13.43 -11.57 -14.48
N SER A 182 13.78 -11.82 -15.75
CA SER A 182 14.38 -13.11 -16.13
C SER A 182 15.72 -13.35 -15.44
N TYR A 183 15.94 -14.59 -15.03
CA TYR A 183 17.23 -15.05 -14.48
C TYR A 183 18.17 -15.58 -15.59
N SER A 184 17.65 -15.83 -16.78
CA SER A 184 18.39 -16.31 -17.91
C SER A 184 18.20 -15.40 -19.11
N LYS A 185 19.27 -15.18 -19.88
CA LYS A 185 19.21 -14.42 -21.13
C LYS A 185 18.41 -15.11 -22.25
N SER A 186 18.11 -16.40 -22.07
CA SER A 186 17.38 -17.20 -23.06
C SER A 186 15.86 -17.06 -22.97
N PHE A 187 15.33 -16.51 -21.89
CA PHE A 187 13.90 -16.34 -21.67
C PHE A 187 13.62 -14.94 -21.14
N GLU A 188 12.63 -14.26 -21.71
CA GLU A 188 12.15 -12.97 -21.21
C GLU A 188 11.00 -13.20 -20.22
N SER A 189 11.06 -12.54 -19.05
CA SER A 189 10.01 -12.51 -18.03
C SER A 189 9.63 -11.07 -17.71
N ARG A 190 8.99 -10.41 -18.68
CA ARG A 190 8.59 -9.01 -18.56
C ARG A 190 7.37 -8.86 -17.65
N VAL A 191 7.49 -8.00 -16.67
CA VAL A 191 6.36 -7.62 -15.81
C VAL A 191 5.41 -6.74 -16.61
N ALA A 192 4.17 -7.17 -16.75
CA ALA A 192 3.15 -6.38 -17.45
C ALA A 192 2.85 -5.06 -16.71
N MET A 193 2.51 -4.02 -17.48
CA MET A 193 1.99 -2.77 -16.90
C MET A 193 0.76 -3.06 -16.04
N ARG A 194 0.70 -2.41 -14.86
CA ARG A 194 -0.45 -2.47 -13.96
C ARG A 194 -1.18 -1.14 -13.95
N HIS A 195 -2.44 -1.18 -14.33
CA HIS A 195 -3.38 -0.08 -14.25
C HIS A 195 -4.12 -0.16 -12.92
N ASN A 196 -4.18 0.93 -12.18
CA ASN A 196 -4.88 1.01 -10.92
C ASN A 196 -5.86 2.19 -10.95
N VAL A 197 -7.12 1.94 -10.61
CA VAL A 197 -8.12 2.98 -10.34
C VAL A 197 -8.45 2.93 -8.86
N LEU A 198 -8.34 4.06 -8.19
CA LEU A 198 -8.55 4.20 -6.75
C LEU A 198 -9.69 5.17 -6.47
N PHE A 199 -10.64 4.78 -5.64
CA PHE A 199 -11.69 5.64 -5.10
C PHE A 199 -11.61 5.65 -3.58
N LEU A 200 -11.57 6.84 -2.99
CA LEU A 200 -11.56 7.05 -1.53
C LEU A 200 -12.54 8.16 -1.18
N ALA A 201 -13.41 7.93 -0.22
CA ALA A 201 -14.26 8.97 0.30
C ALA A 201 -14.37 8.92 1.83
N SER A 202 -14.70 10.06 2.43
CA SER A 202 -15.10 10.18 3.82
C SER A 202 -16.34 11.05 3.84
N LEU A 203 -17.42 10.54 4.38
CA LEU A 203 -18.74 11.17 4.38
C LEU A 203 -19.22 11.28 5.84
N GLN A 204 -19.27 12.49 6.35
CA GLN A 204 -19.86 12.73 7.66
C GLN A 204 -21.37 12.45 7.61
N MET A 205 -21.82 11.43 8.32
CA MET A 205 -23.22 11.05 8.42
C MET A 205 -23.93 11.73 9.60
N LEU A 206 -23.29 11.65 10.79
CA LEU A 206 -23.80 12.20 12.04
C LEU A 206 -22.66 12.95 12.77
N ALA A 207 -23.00 13.53 13.93
CA ALA A 207 -22.00 14.26 14.75
C ALA A 207 -20.77 13.38 15.08
N LYS A 208 -20.99 12.10 15.41
CA LYS A 208 -19.91 11.15 15.78
C LYS A 208 -19.65 10.05 14.74
N TRP A 209 -20.38 10.00 13.63
CA TRP A 209 -20.28 8.92 12.67
C TRP A 209 -19.87 9.45 11.30
N ASP A 210 -18.86 8.80 10.70
CA ASP A 210 -18.51 8.95 9.30
C ASP A 210 -18.63 7.60 8.60
N PHE A 211 -19.03 7.62 7.33
CA PHE A 211 -18.95 6.49 6.43
C PHE A 211 -17.80 6.72 5.45
N MET A 212 -16.95 5.72 5.27
CA MET A 212 -15.72 5.80 4.47
C MET A 212 -15.75 4.74 3.36
N PRO A 213 -16.53 4.96 2.28
CA PRO A 213 -16.53 4.04 1.15
C PRO A 213 -15.20 4.14 0.39
N SER A 214 -14.73 3.00 -0.10
CA SER A 214 -13.51 2.94 -0.90
C SER A 214 -13.55 1.78 -1.87
N ALA A 215 -12.88 1.94 -3.01
CA ALA A 215 -12.74 0.91 -4.02
C ALA A 215 -11.39 1.00 -4.70
N GLN A 216 -10.86 -0.14 -5.12
CA GLN A 216 -9.65 -0.25 -5.92
C GLN A 216 -9.85 -1.29 -7.01
N LEU A 217 -9.50 -0.91 -8.23
CA LEU A 217 -9.44 -1.81 -9.38
C LEU A 217 -8.00 -1.89 -9.87
N ASN A 218 -7.43 -3.07 -9.87
CA ASN A 218 -6.13 -3.37 -10.46
C ASN A 218 -6.32 -4.24 -11.69
N VAL A 219 -5.67 -3.87 -12.80
CA VAL A 219 -5.63 -4.64 -14.04
C VAL A 219 -4.18 -4.79 -14.47
N GLN A 220 -3.69 -6.03 -14.57
CA GLN A 220 -2.32 -6.33 -14.96
C GLN A 220 -2.28 -7.56 -15.88
N GLY A 221 -1.96 -7.36 -17.15
CA GLY A 221 -2.00 -8.42 -18.16
C GLY A 221 -3.40 -9.06 -18.25
N LYS A 222 -3.51 -10.34 -17.91
CA LYS A 222 -4.79 -11.07 -17.86
C LYS A 222 -5.45 -11.09 -16.48
N GLN A 223 -4.76 -10.55 -15.47
CA GLN A 223 -5.23 -10.52 -14.08
C GLN A 223 -6.01 -9.23 -13.83
N ASN A 224 -7.15 -9.36 -13.19
CA ASN A 224 -7.91 -8.23 -12.68
C ASN A 224 -8.33 -8.49 -11.23
N GLU A 225 -8.34 -7.44 -10.43
CA GLU A 225 -8.73 -7.48 -9.04
C GLU A 225 -9.57 -6.24 -8.74
N LEU A 226 -10.79 -6.48 -8.29
CA LEU A 226 -11.69 -5.42 -7.82
C LEU A 226 -11.93 -5.60 -6.33
N VAL A 227 -11.51 -4.61 -5.54
CA VAL A 227 -11.81 -4.51 -4.11
C VAL A 227 -12.75 -3.34 -3.91
N LEU A 228 -13.88 -3.58 -3.26
CA LEU A 228 -14.87 -2.55 -2.97
C LEU A 228 -15.51 -2.78 -1.60
N GLY A 229 -15.81 -1.69 -0.90
CA GLY A 229 -16.41 -1.75 0.42
C GLY A 229 -16.33 -0.42 1.15
N GLY A 230 -16.27 -0.47 2.47
CA GLY A 230 -16.15 0.74 3.26
C GLY A 230 -16.10 0.46 4.75
N ALA A 231 -15.80 1.50 5.52
CA ALA A 231 -15.78 1.47 6.96
C ALA A 231 -16.70 2.52 7.57
N PHE A 232 -17.26 2.20 8.70
CA PHE A 232 -17.84 3.17 9.61
C PHE A 232 -16.77 3.60 10.62
N ARG A 233 -16.63 4.92 10.79
CA ARG A 233 -15.75 5.52 11.79
C ARG A 233 -16.60 6.17 12.87
N TYR A 234 -16.45 5.70 14.10
CA TYR A 234 -17.10 6.26 15.26
C TYR A 234 -16.11 7.10 16.07
N HIS A 235 -16.40 8.39 16.22
CA HIS A 235 -15.60 9.31 17.00
C HIS A 235 -15.92 9.18 18.49
N LEU A 236 -14.97 8.63 19.25
CA LEU A 236 -15.01 8.60 20.72
C LEU A 236 -14.83 10.01 21.28
N ASN A 237 -13.85 10.74 20.69
CA ASN A 237 -13.58 12.12 21.01
C ASN A 237 -13.42 12.93 19.72
N THR A 238 -14.22 14.01 19.59
CA THR A 238 -14.20 14.92 18.44
C THR A 238 -13.35 16.16 18.66
N SER A 239 -12.68 16.27 19.81
CA SER A 239 -11.80 17.41 20.11
C SER A 239 -10.61 17.43 19.13
N PRO A 240 -10.32 18.55 18.47
CA PRO A 240 -9.15 18.66 17.59
C PRO A 240 -7.80 18.45 18.30
N MET A 241 -7.78 18.61 19.63
CA MET A 241 -6.56 18.44 20.44
C MET A 241 -6.26 16.96 20.74
N ASN A 242 -7.29 16.13 20.79
CA ASN A 242 -7.17 14.72 21.14
C ASN A 242 -8.24 13.90 20.40
N PRO A 243 -8.21 13.85 19.05
CA PRO A 243 -9.17 13.09 18.29
C PRO A 243 -8.96 11.59 18.52
N GLN A 244 -10.07 10.88 18.79
CA GLN A 244 -10.05 9.43 18.97
C GLN A 244 -11.23 8.83 18.24
N ALA A 245 -11.00 7.75 17.50
CA ALA A 245 -12.04 7.06 16.78
C ALA A 245 -11.76 5.56 16.65
N VAL A 246 -12.81 4.80 16.43
CA VAL A 246 -12.78 3.39 16.08
C VAL A 246 -13.31 3.26 14.67
N ARG A 247 -12.67 2.45 13.84
CA ARG A 247 -13.13 2.08 12.51
C ARG A 247 -13.50 0.60 12.48
N LEU A 248 -14.63 0.29 11.87
CA LEU A 248 -15.03 -1.07 11.54
C LEU A 248 -15.48 -1.09 10.09
N GLY A 249 -14.91 -1.96 9.29
CA GLY A 249 -15.19 -2.00 7.86
C GLY A 249 -15.22 -3.39 7.29
N ALA A 250 -15.82 -3.49 6.10
CA ALA A 250 -15.82 -4.69 5.31
C ALA A 250 -15.63 -4.34 3.83
N TRP A 251 -14.83 -5.16 3.15
CA TRP A 251 -14.57 -5.06 1.71
C TRP A 251 -14.71 -6.44 1.09
N THR A 252 -15.17 -6.47 -0.14
CA THR A 252 -15.12 -7.68 -0.94
C THR A 252 -14.06 -7.55 -2.02
N ARG A 253 -13.23 -8.58 -2.15
CA ARG A 253 -12.39 -8.81 -3.32
C ARG A 253 -13.16 -9.73 -4.24
N ALA A 254 -13.64 -9.18 -5.36
CA ALA A 254 -14.58 -9.87 -6.24
C ALA A 254 -14.03 -11.23 -6.70
N GLY A 255 -14.76 -12.30 -6.38
CA GLY A 255 -14.40 -13.67 -6.75
C GLY A 255 -13.32 -14.34 -5.89
N ASP A 256 -12.86 -13.70 -4.79
CA ASP A 256 -11.78 -14.23 -3.97
C ASP A 256 -12.11 -14.26 -2.46
N ALA A 257 -12.29 -13.11 -1.83
CA ALA A 257 -12.42 -13.03 -0.38
C ALA A 257 -13.29 -11.86 0.09
N ILE A 258 -13.79 -11.98 1.33
CA ILE A 258 -14.33 -10.85 2.10
C ILE A 258 -13.30 -10.49 3.15
N ASN A 259 -12.88 -9.23 3.17
CA ASN A 259 -12.00 -8.66 4.18
C ASN A 259 -12.82 -7.92 5.25
N ILE A 260 -12.57 -8.21 6.52
CA ILE A 260 -13.13 -7.49 7.66
C ILE A 260 -11.98 -6.79 8.37
N ALA A 261 -12.10 -5.49 8.60
CA ALA A 261 -11.05 -4.68 9.21
C ALA A 261 -11.56 -3.92 10.43
N LEU A 262 -10.70 -3.88 11.46
CA LEU A 262 -10.88 -3.09 12.67
C LEU A 262 -9.68 -2.15 12.83
N GLY A 263 -9.93 -0.89 13.18
CA GLY A 263 -8.87 0.10 13.37
C GLY A 263 -9.16 1.06 14.51
N PHE A 264 -8.10 1.55 15.13
CA PHE A 264 -8.13 2.54 16.21
C PHE A 264 -7.33 3.76 15.79
N GLU A 265 -7.94 4.93 15.90
CA GLU A 265 -7.30 6.23 15.71
C GLU A 265 -7.09 6.88 17.07
N LEU A 266 -5.85 7.15 17.42
CA LEU A 266 -5.44 7.78 18.68
C LEU A 266 -4.56 8.98 18.35
N ASN A 267 -5.16 10.18 18.31
CA ASN A 267 -4.47 11.40 17.89
C ASN A 267 -3.88 11.27 16.46
N ASN A 268 -2.58 11.10 16.40
CA ASN A 268 -1.80 11.02 15.17
C ASN A 268 -1.44 9.57 14.79
N LEU A 269 -1.86 8.60 15.58
CA LEU A 269 -1.58 7.19 15.41
C LEU A 269 -2.85 6.45 14.97
N TYR A 270 -2.74 5.68 13.89
CA TYR A 270 -3.70 4.67 13.48
C TYR A 270 -3.05 3.29 13.63
N ILE A 271 -3.77 2.37 14.23
CA ILE A 271 -3.42 0.95 14.28
C ILE A 271 -4.61 0.18 13.74
N GLY A 272 -4.38 -0.66 12.75
CA GLY A 272 -5.41 -1.46 12.11
C GLY A 272 -5.03 -2.92 12.00
N GLY A 273 -6.03 -3.76 11.89
CA GLY A 273 -5.87 -5.16 11.54
C GLY A 273 -7.05 -5.64 10.74
N SER A 274 -6.80 -6.57 9.83
CA SER A 274 -7.83 -7.15 9.00
C SER A 274 -7.65 -8.64 8.79
N TYR A 275 -8.72 -9.29 8.41
CA TYR A 275 -8.76 -10.71 8.10
C TYR A 275 -9.58 -10.97 6.85
N ASP A 276 -8.97 -11.73 5.90
CA ASP A 276 -9.62 -12.17 4.68
C ASP A 276 -10.31 -13.53 4.92
N ILE A 277 -11.58 -13.62 4.59
CA ILE A 277 -12.36 -14.86 4.57
C ILE A 277 -12.48 -15.28 3.10
N ASN A 278 -11.80 -16.34 2.71
CA ASN A 278 -11.83 -16.83 1.33
C ASN A 278 -13.16 -17.49 0.99
N TYR A 279 -13.71 -17.16 -0.19
CA TYR A 279 -14.84 -17.86 -0.78
C TYR A 279 -14.56 -18.26 -2.25
N SER A 280 -13.30 -18.17 -2.66
CA SER A 280 -12.84 -18.57 -3.99
C SER A 280 -12.79 -20.09 -4.17
N THR A 281 -12.41 -20.54 -5.36
CA THR A 281 -12.18 -21.97 -5.65
C THR A 281 -11.11 -22.62 -4.77
N LEU A 282 -10.33 -21.85 -4.03
CA LEU A 282 -9.36 -22.31 -3.03
C LEU A 282 -9.99 -22.61 -1.65
N GLU A 283 -11.29 -22.35 -1.46
CA GLU A 283 -12.01 -22.62 -0.22
C GLU A 283 -11.79 -24.03 0.32
N PRO A 284 -11.88 -25.12 -0.49
CA PRO A 284 -11.70 -26.48 0.02
C PRO A 284 -10.30 -26.74 0.61
N ALA A 285 -9.28 -26.07 0.07
CA ALA A 285 -7.91 -26.19 0.56
C ALA A 285 -7.63 -25.27 1.74
N SER A 286 -8.17 -24.06 1.75
CA SER A 286 -7.93 -23.04 2.77
C SER A 286 -8.87 -23.16 3.98
N ASN A 287 -9.96 -23.89 3.86
CA ASN A 287 -11.04 -23.98 4.85
C ASN A 287 -11.50 -22.59 5.31
N TYR A 288 -11.84 -21.72 4.34
CA TYR A 288 -12.18 -20.29 4.50
C TYR A 288 -11.08 -19.40 5.09
N ARG A 289 -9.91 -19.95 5.44
CA ARG A 289 -8.82 -19.17 6.05
C ARG A 289 -8.02 -18.47 4.97
N GLY A 290 -8.12 -17.15 4.93
CA GLY A 290 -7.42 -16.30 3.97
C GLY A 290 -6.13 -15.72 4.53
N ALA A 291 -5.99 -14.41 4.41
CA ALA A 291 -4.85 -13.66 4.91
C ALA A 291 -5.24 -12.85 6.15
N TRP A 292 -4.25 -12.52 6.98
CA TRP A 292 -4.38 -11.45 7.95
C TRP A 292 -3.40 -10.33 7.63
N GLU A 293 -3.81 -9.11 7.95
CA GLU A 293 -2.97 -7.92 7.84
C GLU A 293 -2.95 -7.17 9.16
N ALA A 294 -1.84 -6.49 9.41
CA ALA A 294 -1.71 -5.53 10.49
C ALA A 294 -1.04 -4.27 9.95
N SER A 295 -1.61 -3.11 10.26
CA SER A 295 -1.16 -1.83 9.73
C SER A 295 -0.99 -0.78 10.81
N VAL A 296 -0.02 0.11 10.62
CA VAL A 296 0.25 1.25 11.49
C VAL A 296 0.51 2.48 10.64
N ILE A 297 -0.13 3.60 10.98
CA ILE A 297 0.16 4.91 10.38
C ILE A 297 0.42 5.89 11.52
N TYR A 298 1.55 6.60 11.47
CA TYR A 298 1.88 7.65 12.41
C TYR A 298 2.19 8.95 11.67
N ILE A 299 1.51 10.03 12.06
CA ILE A 299 1.68 11.35 11.45
C ILE A 299 2.28 12.30 12.47
N ILE A 300 3.43 12.90 12.15
CA ILE A 300 4.00 13.99 12.93
C ILE A 300 3.30 15.28 12.53
N PRO A 301 2.56 15.94 13.46
CA PRO A 301 1.83 17.15 13.16
C PRO A 301 2.79 18.30 12.84
N THR A 302 2.36 19.22 11.99
CA THR A 302 3.10 20.46 11.76
C THR A 302 2.95 21.37 12.96
N VAL A 303 4.06 21.72 13.59
CA VAL A 303 4.09 22.73 14.66
C VAL A 303 3.84 24.09 14.00
N ARG A 304 2.62 24.59 14.12
CA ARG A 304 2.33 25.98 13.75
C ARG A 304 2.80 26.86 14.87
N GLU A 305 3.85 27.65 14.68
CA GLU A 305 4.16 28.74 15.58
C GLU A 305 2.92 29.66 15.65
N LYS A 306 2.33 29.74 16.84
CA LYS A 306 1.34 30.77 17.11
C LYS A 306 2.08 32.10 17.05
N VAL A 307 2.00 32.81 15.94
CA VAL A 307 2.42 34.19 15.86
C VAL A 307 1.58 34.93 16.91
N LYS A 308 2.17 35.22 18.06
CA LYS A 308 1.59 36.15 19.02
C LYS A 308 1.55 37.49 18.31
N ARG A 309 0.39 37.85 17.77
CA ARG A 309 0.14 39.22 17.41
C ARG A 309 0.16 40.00 18.71
N LEU A 310 1.31 40.60 19.04
CA LEU A 310 1.39 41.63 20.03
C LEU A 310 0.46 42.75 19.55
N ARG A 311 -0.70 42.89 20.13
CA ARG A 311 -1.48 44.12 19.99
C ARG A 311 -0.64 45.20 20.66
N GLN A 312 0.09 45.97 19.87
CA GLN A 312 0.59 47.27 20.34
C GLN A 312 -0.65 48.10 20.61
N CYS A 313 -0.92 48.36 21.88
CA CYS A 313 -1.84 49.44 22.23
C CYS A 313 -1.27 50.71 21.65
N PRO A 314 -2.02 51.52 20.92
CA PRO A 314 -1.58 52.84 20.57
C PRO A 314 -1.35 53.61 21.87
N ASP A 315 -0.16 54.13 22.10
CA ASP A 315 0.10 55.12 23.12
C ASP A 315 -0.63 56.39 22.73
N TYR A 316 -1.76 56.63 23.37
CA TYR A 316 -2.40 57.97 23.33
C TYR A 316 -1.68 58.80 24.40
N LEU A 317 -0.77 59.66 23.98
CA LEU A 317 -0.37 60.89 24.67
C LEU A 317 -1.33 62.01 24.29
#